data_da8105d3e9ab91b770c86d87d5b2d913
#
_entry.id   da8105d3e9ab91b770c86d87d5b2d913
#
_cell.length_a   1.000
_cell.length_b   1.000
_cell.length_c   1.000
_cell.angle_alpha   90.00
_cell.angle_beta   90.00
_cell.angle_gamma   90.00
#
_symmetry.space_group_name_H-M   'P 1'
#
loop_
_entity.id
_entity.type
_entity.pdbx_description
1 polymer ?
#
loop_
_entity_poly.entity_id
_entity_poly.type
_entity_poly.pdbx_seq_one_letter_code
_entity_poly.pdbx_strand_id
1 'polypeptide(L)'
;MFDFKYQLKVLPDKPGVYIMKNFLGGVIYVGKAKVLKNRVRQYFQNSRNHSAKVRAMVENVAEFEYIVTDSEIEALILECNLIKKYRPKYNILLKDDKHYPFIKITMNEDFPRIIITRRIEKDGAKYFGPFPNPSFVYETIELIKKIFPVRNCRMKIVEGETKTRPCLNYFIGLCKAPCNAFISKFDYRKIVDQVIDLLSGRDRKIIKELKENMGRASQNLEFETAAGIRDKIFAVQKVTEKQKIITGNFEDEDFINISSDESDSCIQIFFLRDGKIIGREHYIIEDTVDLPKGNIIANFIKEFYGGTAHIARNIYVPAVEDTGLLEEWLSMKKNSRVNIKIPLKGGKKATLNLVGKNSKTMLMNFKKKFIQDNQMHKKALEEITEFLNLDDIPHRIEAYDIS
;
A
#
# COMPACT_ATOMS: atom_id res chain seq x y z
N MET A 1 38.84 2.35 20.84
CA MET A 1 38.11 3.59 20.53
C MET A 1 38.08 3.76 19.02
N PHE A 2 36.92 4.03 18.39
CA PHE A 2 36.80 4.14 16.93
C PHE A 2 37.52 5.41 16.45
N ASP A 3 38.49 5.26 15.56
CA ASP A 3 39.23 6.41 15.02
C ASP A 3 38.53 6.97 13.77
N PHE A 4 37.62 7.94 13.98
CA PHE A 4 36.90 8.61 12.91
C PHE A 4 37.82 9.23 11.84
N LYS A 5 38.95 9.84 12.25
CA LYS A 5 39.86 10.52 11.31
C LYS A 5 40.52 9.51 10.35
N TYR A 6 40.93 8.38 10.88
CA TYR A 6 41.49 7.31 10.07
C TYR A 6 40.44 6.68 9.16
N GLN A 7 39.30 6.29 9.74
CA GLN A 7 38.24 5.61 9.00
C GLN A 7 37.68 6.46 7.86
N LEU A 8 37.50 7.79 8.07
CA LEU A 8 37.07 8.70 7.02
C LEU A 8 38.10 8.87 5.89
N LYS A 9 39.40 8.60 6.13
CA LYS A 9 40.44 8.66 5.08
C LYS A 9 40.42 7.43 4.19
N VAL A 10 40.18 6.24 4.75
CA VAL A 10 40.23 4.97 4.06
C VAL A 10 38.94 4.57 3.32
N LEU A 11 37.90 5.41 3.44
CA LEU A 11 36.64 5.18 2.73
C LEU A 11 36.84 5.09 1.21
N PRO A 12 36.28 4.06 0.54
CA PRO A 12 36.43 3.87 -0.89
C PRO A 12 35.63 4.88 -1.71
N ASP A 13 36.13 5.20 -2.90
CA ASP A 13 35.43 6.00 -3.91
C ASP A 13 34.51 5.11 -4.76
N LYS A 14 33.65 4.30 -4.10
CA LYS A 14 32.73 3.34 -4.71
C LYS A 14 31.32 3.51 -4.15
N PRO A 15 30.28 3.04 -4.87
CA PRO A 15 28.94 2.98 -4.35
C PRO A 15 28.83 1.98 -3.18
N GLY A 16 27.87 2.20 -2.31
CA GLY A 16 27.64 1.30 -1.18
C GLY A 16 26.68 1.86 -0.15
N VAL A 17 26.57 1.14 0.95
CA VAL A 17 25.73 1.47 2.09
C VAL A 17 26.60 1.68 3.30
N TYR A 18 26.29 2.71 4.09
CA TYR A 18 26.91 2.98 5.38
C TYR A 18 25.89 2.83 6.51
N ILE A 19 26.35 2.33 7.64
CA ILE A 19 25.55 1.96 8.80
C ILE A 19 26.15 2.69 10.01
N MET A 20 25.40 3.58 10.62
CA MET A 20 25.84 4.32 11.80
C MET A 20 25.29 3.67 13.07
N LYS A 21 26.15 3.50 14.08
CA LYS A 21 25.83 2.86 15.35
C LYS A 21 26.07 3.79 16.53
N ASN A 22 25.32 3.60 17.60
CA ASN A 22 25.49 4.31 18.86
C ASN A 22 26.48 3.60 19.79
N PHE A 23 26.72 4.15 20.96
CA PHE A 23 27.63 3.61 22.00
C PHE A 23 27.23 2.21 22.50
N LEU A 24 25.98 1.80 22.33
CA LEU A 24 25.48 0.48 22.70
C LEU A 24 25.57 -0.53 21.54
N GLY A 25 26.17 -0.14 20.40
CA GLY A 25 26.25 -0.98 19.20
C GLY A 25 24.95 -1.05 18.40
N GLY A 26 23.90 -0.32 18.82
CA GLY A 26 22.62 -0.27 18.12
C GLY A 26 22.71 0.54 16.82
N VAL A 27 22.13 0.01 15.72
CA VAL A 27 22.07 0.71 14.44
C VAL A 27 21.06 1.86 14.54
N ILE A 28 21.54 3.09 14.34
CA ILE A 28 20.73 4.30 14.47
C ILE A 28 20.41 4.96 13.14
N TYR A 29 21.20 4.68 12.09
CA TYR A 29 20.96 5.19 10.74
C TYR A 29 21.59 4.28 9.69
N VAL A 30 20.92 4.13 8.55
CA VAL A 30 21.41 3.44 7.35
C VAL A 30 21.21 4.36 6.15
N GLY A 31 22.21 4.49 5.30
CA GLY A 31 22.11 5.30 4.09
C GLY A 31 22.93 4.75 2.94
N LYS A 32 22.44 4.96 1.70
CA LYS A 32 23.19 4.67 0.47
C LYS A 32 24.10 5.83 0.09
N ALA A 33 25.12 5.51 -0.67
CA ALA A 33 25.99 6.49 -1.30
C ALA A 33 26.37 6.06 -2.71
N LYS A 34 26.43 7.01 -3.65
CA LYS A 34 27.06 6.84 -4.95
C LYS A 34 28.59 6.75 -4.80
N VAL A 35 29.12 7.57 -3.88
CA VAL A 35 30.52 7.58 -3.47
C VAL A 35 30.55 7.62 -1.95
N LEU A 36 30.88 6.50 -1.32
CA LEU A 36 30.91 6.35 0.15
C LEU A 36 31.72 7.42 0.84
N LYS A 37 32.93 7.67 0.34
CA LYS A 37 33.87 8.65 0.87
C LYS A 37 33.26 10.07 0.95
N ASN A 38 32.61 10.52 -0.12
CA ASN A 38 32.04 11.87 -0.16
C ASN A 38 30.84 11.97 0.77
N ARG A 39 29.93 10.97 0.70
CA ARG A 39 28.68 11.02 1.45
C ARG A 39 28.89 10.91 2.95
N VAL A 40 29.72 9.97 3.41
CA VAL A 40 29.95 9.78 4.85
C VAL A 40 30.71 10.99 5.44
N ARG A 41 31.71 11.52 4.73
CA ARG A 41 32.43 12.72 5.21
C ARG A 41 31.56 13.93 5.40
N GLN A 42 30.52 14.13 4.56
CA GLN A 42 29.58 15.27 4.70
C GLN A 42 28.93 15.34 6.08
N TYR A 43 28.65 14.21 6.73
CA TYR A 43 28.06 14.22 8.07
C TYR A 43 29.00 14.73 9.16
N PHE A 44 30.31 14.49 9.02
CA PHE A 44 31.32 14.82 10.02
C PHE A 44 32.08 16.13 9.72
N GLN A 45 31.72 16.80 8.62
CA GLN A 45 32.21 18.16 8.36
C GLN A 45 31.37 19.18 9.13
N ASN A 46 32.01 20.22 9.68
CA ASN A 46 31.33 21.33 10.35
C ASN A 46 30.49 22.13 9.34
N SER A 47 29.29 21.65 9.03
CA SER A 47 28.35 22.28 8.12
C SER A 47 27.27 23.01 8.94
N ARG A 48 27.16 24.33 8.76
CA ARG A 48 26.03 25.11 9.29
C ARG A 48 24.69 24.71 8.71
N ASN A 49 24.68 23.86 7.68
CA ASN A 49 23.49 23.45 6.92
C ASN A 49 22.88 22.10 7.36
N HIS A 50 23.37 21.49 8.44
CA HIS A 50 22.74 20.26 8.94
C HIS A 50 21.42 20.58 9.64
N SER A 51 20.35 19.85 9.29
CA SER A 51 19.09 19.90 10.03
C SER A 51 19.29 19.49 11.50
N ALA A 52 18.38 19.89 12.39
CA ALA A 52 18.44 19.51 13.80
C ALA A 52 18.51 17.99 13.99
N LYS A 53 17.76 17.24 13.19
CA LYS A 53 17.75 15.75 13.18
C LYS A 53 19.11 15.17 12.80
N VAL A 54 19.77 15.70 11.77
CA VAL A 54 21.10 15.25 11.35
C VAL A 54 22.15 15.56 12.41
N ARG A 55 22.09 16.73 13.05
CA ARG A 55 22.98 17.08 14.17
C ARG A 55 22.83 16.12 15.34
N ALA A 56 21.58 15.90 15.78
CA ALA A 56 21.28 14.93 16.85
C ALA A 56 21.72 13.50 16.50
N MET A 57 21.59 13.09 15.23
CA MET A 57 22.09 11.80 14.76
C MET A 57 23.62 11.73 14.89
N VAL A 58 24.34 12.70 14.36
CA VAL A 58 25.81 12.73 14.36
C VAL A 58 26.38 12.73 15.76
N GLU A 59 25.77 13.46 16.70
CA GLU A 59 26.15 13.48 18.13
C GLU A 59 26.01 12.10 18.81
N ASN A 60 25.09 11.27 18.31
CA ASN A 60 24.85 9.93 18.85
C ASN A 60 25.65 8.82 18.11
N VAL A 61 26.40 9.14 17.07
CA VAL A 61 27.22 8.16 16.33
C VAL A 61 28.51 7.85 17.10
N ALA A 62 28.67 6.61 17.51
CA ALA A 62 29.92 6.12 18.14
C ALA A 62 30.84 5.44 17.13
N GLU A 63 30.30 4.79 16.11
CA GLU A 63 31.03 4.15 15.03
C GLU A 63 30.18 4.05 13.78
N PHE A 64 30.83 3.80 12.63
CA PHE A 64 30.14 3.46 11.41
C PHE A 64 30.82 2.29 10.69
N GLU A 65 30.02 1.52 10.00
CA GLU A 65 30.43 0.46 9.08
C GLU A 65 29.99 0.83 7.67
N TYR A 66 30.60 0.19 6.68
CA TYR A 66 30.16 0.34 5.29
C TYR A 66 30.27 -0.98 4.53
N ILE A 67 29.41 -1.14 3.52
CA ILE A 67 29.40 -2.26 2.59
C ILE A 67 29.51 -1.67 1.19
N VAL A 68 30.54 -2.07 0.45
CA VAL A 68 30.74 -1.68 -0.95
C VAL A 68 29.83 -2.51 -1.83
N THR A 69 29.23 -1.90 -2.84
CA THR A 69 28.41 -2.58 -3.85
C THR A 69 28.96 -2.28 -5.25
N ASP A 70 28.56 -3.10 -6.23
CA ASP A 70 29.01 -2.92 -7.60
C ASP A 70 28.25 -1.81 -8.35
N SER A 71 27.02 -1.48 -7.88
CA SER A 71 26.17 -0.45 -8.47
C SER A 71 25.38 0.35 -7.44
N GLU A 72 24.88 1.53 -7.85
CA GLU A 72 23.97 2.35 -7.02
C GLU A 72 22.64 1.64 -6.74
N ILE A 73 22.18 0.79 -7.66
CA ILE A 73 20.94 0.02 -7.49
C ILE A 73 21.12 -1.04 -6.41
N GLU A 74 22.25 -1.74 -6.42
CA GLU A 74 22.56 -2.69 -5.34
C GLU A 74 22.65 -1.99 -3.99
N ALA A 75 23.28 -0.80 -3.94
CA ALA A 75 23.30 0.02 -2.74
C ALA A 75 21.88 0.39 -2.28
N LEU A 76 20.98 0.77 -3.20
CA LEU A 76 19.59 1.09 -2.89
C LEU A 76 18.83 -0.13 -2.34
N ILE A 77 18.98 -1.29 -2.97
CA ILE A 77 18.32 -2.53 -2.53
C ILE A 77 18.83 -2.94 -1.14
N LEU A 78 20.14 -2.86 -0.92
CA LEU A 78 20.76 -3.18 0.35
C LEU A 78 20.32 -2.19 1.45
N GLU A 79 20.28 -0.87 1.17
CA GLU A 79 19.76 0.15 2.06
C GLU A 79 18.35 -0.18 2.51
N CYS A 80 17.42 -0.46 1.57
CA CYS A 80 16.04 -0.81 1.87
C CYS A 80 15.93 -2.05 2.77
N ASN A 81 16.74 -3.09 2.50
CA ASN A 81 16.73 -4.32 3.29
C ASN A 81 17.26 -4.09 4.71
N LEU A 82 18.32 -3.30 4.87
CA LEU A 82 18.92 -2.99 6.16
C LEU A 82 18.01 -2.08 6.99
N ILE A 83 17.37 -1.07 6.38
CA ILE A 83 16.37 -0.22 7.05
C ILE A 83 15.22 -1.09 7.57
N LYS A 84 14.70 -2.00 6.75
CA LYS A 84 13.63 -2.92 7.15
C LYS A 84 14.05 -3.85 8.28
N LYS A 85 15.30 -4.33 8.26
CA LYS A 85 15.86 -5.26 9.28
C LYS A 85 16.07 -4.56 10.61
N TYR A 86 16.71 -3.38 10.60
CA TYR A 86 17.17 -2.72 11.83
C TYR A 86 16.20 -1.65 12.34
N ARG A 87 15.29 -1.15 11.49
CA ARG A 87 14.34 -0.06 11.80
C ARG A 87 15.01 1.12 12.53
N PRO A 88 16.06 1.71 11.95
CA PRO A 88 16.91 2.66 12.67
C PRO A 88 16.15 3.96 13.03
N LYS A 89 16.39 4.49 14.23
CA LYS A 89 15.67 5.64 14.78
C LYS A 89 15.68 6.89 13.88
N TYR A 90 16.80 7.16 13.19
CA TYR A 90 16.96 8.39 12.40
C TYR A 90 16.57 8.25 10.93
N ASN A 91 16.26 7.05 10.46
CA ASN A 91 15.66 6.88 9.15
C ASN A 91 14.19 7.35 9.15
N ILE A 92 13.69 7.68 7.96
CA ILE A 92 12.25 7.87 7.77
C ILE A 92 11.63 6.48 7.76
N LEU A 93 10.77 6.18 8.72
CA LEU A 93 10.09 4.89 8.84
C LEU A 93 8.58 5.09 8.73
N LEU A 94 7.94 4.23 7.94
CA LEU A 94 6.49 4.13 7.96
C LEU A 94 6.09 3.34 9.21
N LYS A 95 5.37 3.99 10.14
CA LYS A 95 4.94 3.36 11.40
C LYS A 95 3.94 2.22 11.18
N ASP A 96 3.16 2.30 10.09
CA ASP A 96 2.13 1.34 9.74
C ASP A 96 2.63 0.38 8.64
N ASP A 97 3.01 -0.83 9.02
CA ASP A 97 3.28 -1.95 8.10
C ASP A 97 1.93 -2.61 7.72
N LYS A 98 1.04 -1.83 7.11
CA LYS A 98 -0.30 -2.28 6.72
C LYS A 98 -0.21 -3.24 5.56
N HIS A 99 -0.38 -4.52 5.83
CA HIS A 99 -0.56 -5.53 4.79
C HIS A 99 -2.00 -5.45 4.28
N TYR A 100 -2.19 -4.71 3.19
CA TYR A 100 -3.51 -4.53 2.58
C TYR A 100 -4.03 -5.79 1.95
N PRO A 101 -5.34 -6.06 2.06
CA PRO A 101 -5.94 -7.19 1.39
C PRO A 101 -6.00 -6.98 -0.13
N PHE A 102 -5.84 -8.08 -0.83
CA PHE A 102 -6.04 -8.25 -2.27
C PHE A 102 -7.16 -9.24 -2.51
N ILE A 103 -7.89 -9.07 -3.61
CA ILE A 103 -8.75 -10.10 -4.15
C ILE A 103 -7.90 -10.95 -5.09
N LYS A 104 -7.73 -12.23 -4.77
CA LYS A 104 -6.99 -13.21 -5.57
C LYS A 104 -7.98 -14.09 -6.31
N ILE A 105 -7.79 -14.25 -7.63
CA ILE A 105 -8.49 -15.21 -8.48
C ILE A 105 -7.48 -16.30 -8.85
N THR A 106 -7.74 -17.55 -8.44
CA THR A 106 -6.82 -18.68 -8.56
C THR A 106 -6.83 -19.26 -9.97
N MET A 107 -6.25 -18.53 -10.95
CA MET A 107 -6.27 -18.92 -12.38
C MET A 107 -5.51 -20.20 -12.68
N ASN A 108 -4.67 -20.66 -11.77
CA ASN A 108 -3.95 -21.94 -11.81
C ASN A 108 -4.82 -23.17 -11.51
N GLU A 109 -6.06 -22.98 -11.03
CA GLU A 109 -7.03 -24.04 -10.84
C GLU A 109 -7.91 -24.20 -12.09
N ASP A 110 -8.41 -25.43 -12.37
CA ASP A 110 -9.34 -25.66 -13.49
C ASP A 110 -10.61 -24.84 -13.32
N PHE A 111 -11.10 -24.74 -12.10
CA PHE A 111 -12.24 -23.93 -11.68
C PHE A 111 -11.79 -22.87 -10.66
N PRO A 112 -11.37 -21.69 -11.11
CA PRO A 112 -10.85 -20.64 -10.24
C PRO A 112 -11.79 -20.24 -9.10
N ARG A 113 -11.19 -19.84 -7.97
CA ARG A 113 -11.89 -19.31 -6.79
C ARG A 113 -11.54 -17.82 -6.61
N ILE A 114 -12.42 -17.13 -5.90
CA ILE A 114 -12.19 -15.75 -5.47
C ILE A 114 -11.94 -15.77 -3.97
N ILE A 115 -10.75 -15.36 -3.55
CA ILE A 115 -10.33 -15.34 -2.15
C ILE A 115 -9.67 -14.03 -1.77
N ILE A 116 -9.67 -13.71 -0.47
CA ILE A 116 -8.92 -12.58 0.09
C ILE A 116 -7.54 -13.08 0.48
N THR A 117 -6.51 -12.32 0.13
CA THR A 117 -5.14 -12.57 0.57
C THR A 117 -4.45 -11.24 0.92
N ARG A 118 -3.47 -11.29 1.80
CA ARG A 118 -2.59 -10.15 2.09
C ARG A 118 -1.19 -10.32 1.48
N ARG A 119 -0.97 -11.47 0.81
CA ARG A 119 0.31 -11.79 0.15
C ARG A 119 0.07 -12.02 -1.33
N ILE A 120 0.96 -11.50 -2.15
CA ILE A 120 1.00 -11.83 -3.57
C ILE A 120 2.10 -12.86 -3.77
N GLU A 121 1.76 -13.94 -4.47
CA GLU A 121 2.63 -15.05 -4.79
C GLU A 121 2.83 -15.12 -6.31
N LYS A 122 3.95 -15.68 -6.76
CA LYS A 122 4.18 -15.93 -8.19
C LYS A 122 3.58 -17.28 -8.59
N ASP A 123 2.28 -17.40 -8.48
CA ASP A 123 1.53 -18.65 -8.66
C ASP A 123 0.61 -18.65 -9.90
N GLY A 124 0.74 -17.65 -10.77
CA GLY A 124 -0.13 -17.50 -11.96
C GLY A 124 -1.56 -17.04 -11.66
N ALA A 125 -1.89 -16.75 -10.40
CA ALA A 125 -3.18 -16.17 -10.04
C ALA A 125 -3.26 -14.68 -10.45
N LYS A 126 -4.49 -14.17 -10.60
CA LYS A 126 -4.72 -12.73 -10.79
C LYS A 126 -5.01 -12.08 -9.44
N TYR A 127 -4.40 -10.92 -9.21
CA TYR A 127 -4.53 -10.14 -7.99
C TYR A 127 -5.08 -8.76 -8.30
N PHE A 128 -6.09 -8.33 -7.53
CA PHE A 128 -6.70 -7.01 -7.62
C PHE A 128 -6.53 -6.28 -6.29
N GLY A 129 -6.16 -5.03 -6.34
CA GLY A 129 -5.85 -4.20 -5.15
C GLY A 129 -4.51 -3.47 -5.30
N PRO A 130 -3.88 -3.00 -4.20
CA PRO A 130 -4.32 -3.18 -2.81
C PRO A 130 -5.60 -2.41 -2.48
N PHE A 131 -6.41 -2.96 -1.56
CA PHE A 131 -7.60 -2.28 -1.07
C PHE A 131 -7.36 -1.76 0.35
N PRO A 132 -7.40 -0.44 0.56
CA PRO A 132 -7.08 0.16 1.87
C PRO A 132 -8.12 -0.15 2.94
N ASN A 133 -9.37 -0.34 2.54
CA ASN A 133 -10.46 -0.66 3.44
C ASN A 133 -10.81 -2.15 3.37
N PRO A 134 -10.52 -2.95 4.41
CA PRO A 134 -10.88 -4.37 4.45
C PRO A 134 -12.38 -4.61 4.30
N SER A 135 -13.24 -3.77 4.91
CA SER A 135 -14.71 -3.91 4.80
C SER A 135 -15.17 -3.82 3.35
N PHE A 136 -14.55 -2.93 2.56
CA PHE A 136 -14.86 -2.79 1.13
C PHE A 136 -14.55 -4.08 0.35
N VAL A 137 -13.46 -4.77 0.68
CA VAL A 137 -13.09 -6.05 0.04
C VAL A 137 -14.12 -7.13 0.34
N TYR A 138 -14.54 -7.24 1.60
CA TYR A 138 -15.58 -8.20 2.00
C TYR A 138 -16.90 -7.90 1.31
N GLU A 139 -17.36 -6.63 1.34
CA GLU A 139 -18.58 -6.21 0.64
C GLU A 139 -18.51 -6.51 -0.87
N THR A 140 -17.37 -6.24 -1.49
CA THR A 140 -17.15 -6.49 -2.93
C THR A 140 -17.24 -7.98 -3.24
N ILE A 141 -16.60 -8.84 -2.46
CA ILE A 141 -16.65 -10.30 -2.64
C ILE A 141 -18.05 -10.85 -2.41
N GLU A 142 -18.75 -10.39 -1.38
CA GLU A 142 -20.14 -10.80 -1.14
C GLU A 142 -21.06 -10.40 -2.29
N LEU A 143 -20.82 -9.23 -2.88
CA LEU A 143 -21.56 -8.77 -4.04
C LEU A 143 -21.25 -9.59 -5.28
N ILE A 144 -19.96 -9.89 -5.53
CA ILE A 144 -19.53 -10.78 -6.63
C ILE A 144 -20.20 -12.16 -6.50
N LYS A 145 -20.22 -12.75 -5.31
CA LYS A 145 -20.87 -14.04 -5.06
C LYS A 145 -22.36 -14.04 -5.35
N LYS A 146 -23.06 -12.94 -5.08
CA LYS A 146 -24.50 -12.79 -5.39
C LYS A 146 -24.77 -12.68 -6.90
N ILE A 147 -23.85 -12.06 -7.65
CA ILE A 147 -24.00 -11.82 -9.09
C ILE A 147 -23.52 -13.02 -9.90
N PHE A 148 -22.37 -13.57 -9.53
CA PHE A 148 -21.66 -14.60 -10.26
C PHE A 148 -21.61 -15.90 -9.44
N PRO A 149 -22.17 -17.02 -9.94
CA PRO A 149 -22.22 -18.30 -9.22
C PRO A 149 -20.85 -19.02 -9.26
N VAL A 150 -19.84 -18.42 -8.63
CA VAL A 150 -18.46 -18.91 -8.54
C VAL A 150 -18.26 -19.66 -7.24
N ARG A 151 -17.57 -20.81 -7.30
CA ARG A 151 -17.30 -21.62 -6.10
C ARG A 151 -16.42 -20.88 -5.07
N ASN A 152 -16.68 -21.15 -3.81
CA ASN A 152 -15.87 -20.66 -2.67
C ASN A 152 -15.21 -21.79 -1.86
N CYS A 153 -15.52 -23.06 -2.17
CA CYS A 153 -14.99 -24.22 -1.46
C CYS A 153 -13.48 -24.41 -1.71
N ARG A 154 -12.80 -25.03 -0.74
CA ARG A 154 -11.35 -25.33 -0.84
C ARG A 154 -11.04 -26.66 -1.54
N MET A 155 -12.06 -27.38 -1.99
CA MET A 155 -11.92 -28.66 -2.65
C MET A 155 -11.10 -28.52 -3.94
N LYS A 156 -10.17 -29.43 -4.19
CA LYS A 156 -9.51 -29.55 -5.49
C LYS A 156 -10.47 -30.21 -6.46
N ILE A 157 -10.85 -29.51 -7.51
CA ILE A 157 -11.78 -29.96 -8.53
C ILE A 157 -11.03 -30.02 -9.85
N VAL A 158 -11.08 -31.18 -10.50
CA VAL A 158 -10.51 -31.45 -11.81
C VAL A 158 -11.65 -31.70 -12.80
N GLU A 159 -11.50 -31.24 -14.04
CA GLU A 159 -12.50 -31.41 -15.07
C GLU A 159 -12.79 -32.88 -15.32
N GLY A 160 -14.07 -33.23 -15.43
CA GLY A 160 -14.53 -34.62 -15.66
C GLY A 160 -14.66 -35.51 -14.43
N GLU A 161 -14.17 -35.08 -13.27
CA GLU A 161 -14.33 -35.81 -12.01
C GLU A 161 -15.61 -35.39 -11.28
N THR A 162 -16.45 -36.37 -10.94
CA THR A 162 -17.60 -36.17 -10.03
C THR A 162 -17.23 -36.70 -8.65
N LYS A 163 -17.23 -35.83 -7.64
CA LYS A 163 -16.68 -36.22 -6.31
C LYS A 163 -17.73 -36.44 -5.24
N THR A 164 -18.84 -35.71 -5.27
CA THR A 164 -19.78 -35.71 -4.14
C THR A 164 -21.16 -35.23 -4.54
N ARG A 165 -22.13 -35.37 -3.64
CA ARG A 165 -23.42 -34.71 -3.75
C ARG A 165 -23.26 -33.20 -3.78
N PRO A 166 -24.02 -32.43 -4.59
CA PRO A 166 -23.98 -30.97 -4.62
C PRO A 166 -24.22 -30.37 -3.23
N CYS A 167 -23.44 -29.35 -2.87
CA CYS A 167 -23.61 -28.66 -1.60
C CYS A 167 -24.71 -27.57 -1.66
N LEU A 168 -25.09 -27.03 -0.51
CA LEU A 168 -26.13 -26.02 -0.40
C LEU A 168 -25.95 -24.83 -1.37
N ASN A 169 -24.72 -24.40 -1.61
CA ASN A 169 -24.45 -23.26 -2.54
C ASN A 169 -24.95 -23.51 -3.97
N TYR A 170 -25.04 -24.74 -4.42
CA TYR A 170 -25.66 -25.06 -5.70
C TYR A 170 -27.17 -24.83 -5.66
N PHE A 171 -27.85 -25.36 -4.65
CA PHE A 171 -29.30 -25.26 -4.53
C PHE A 171 -29.80 -23.82 -4.35
N ILE A 172 -29.02 -22.98 -3.69
CA ILE A 172 -29.31 -21.53 -3.52
C ILE A 172 -28.74 -20.65 -4.64
N GLY A 173 -28.23 -21.26 -5.73
CA GLY A 173 -27.79 -20.54 -6.92
C GLY A 173 -26.45 -19.79 -6.80
N LEU A 174 -25.69 -19.95 -5.71
CA LEU A 174 -24.40 -19.30 -5.49
C LEU A 174 -23.21 -20.05 -6.12
N CYS A 175 -23.41 -21.24 -6.65
CA CYS A 175 -22.37 -22.03 -7.31
C CYS A 175 -22.99 -22.91 -8.40
N LYS A 176 -22.29 -23.09 -9.50
CA LYS A 176 -22.72 -24.01 -10.61
C LYS A 176 -22.28 -25.45 -10.42
N ALA A 177 -21.84 -25.85 -9.21
CA ALA A 177 -21.40 -27.21 -8.86
C ALA A 177 -20.41 -27.84 -9.86
N PRO A 178 -19.25 -27.22 -10.14
CA PRO A 178 -18.25 -27.86 -10.99
C PRO A 178 -17.71 -29.17 -10.40
N CYS A 179 -17.85 -29.40 -9.09
CA CYS A 179 -17.49 -30.62 -8.41
C CYS A 179 -18.37 -31.84 -8.81
N ASN A 180 -19.50 -31.61 -9.47
CA ASN A 180 -20.40 -32.60 -9.99
C ASN A 180 -20.51 -32.55 -11.53
N ALA A 181 -19.57 -31.90 -12.20
CA ALA A 181 -19.54 -31.68 -13.64
C ALA A 181 -20.82 -31.05 -14.23
N PHE A 182 -21.57 -30.26 -13.43
CA PHE A 182 -22.78 -29.55 -13.88
C PHE A 182 -22.48 -28.32 -14.73
N ILE A 183 -21.20 -27.93 -14.83
CA ILE A 183 -20.71 -26.88 -15.73
C ILE A 183 -19.35 -27.31 -16.29
N SER A 184 -19.13 -27.02 -17.59
CA SER A 184 -17.83 -27.22 -18.22
C SER A 184 -16.80 -26.23 -17.70
N LYS A 185 -15.51 -26.58 -17.76
CA LYS A 185 -14.40 -25.66 -17.46
C LYS A 185 -14.47 -24.42 -18.34
N PHE A 186 -14.81 -24.57 -19.62
CA PHE A 186 -14.91 -23.45 -20.54
C PHE A 186 -16.00 -22.46 -20.13
N ASP A 187 -17.22 -22.92 -19.83
CA ASP A 187 -18.32 -22.03 -19.45
C ASP A 187 -18.12 -21.43 -18.06
N TYR A 188 -17.49 -22.18 -17.14
CA TYR A 188 -17.13 -21.66 -15.84
C TYR A 188 -16.09 -20.52 -15.96
N ARG A 189 -15.10 -20.66 -16.84
CA ARG A 189 -14.10 -19.62 -17.07
C ARG A 189 -14.69 -18.36 -17.67
N LYS A 190 -15.74 -18.44 -18.50
CA LYS A 190 -16.48 -17.25 -18.97
C LYS A 190 -17.07 -16.45 -17.80
N ILE A 191 -17.61 -17.13 -16.79
CA ILE A 191 -18.13 -16.47 -15.58
C ILE A 191 -16.99 -15.78 -14.82
N VAL A 192 -15.85 -16.46 -14.70
CA VAL A 192 -14.66 -15.88 -14.04
C VAL A 192 -14.12 -14.66 -14.82
N ASP A 193 -14.13 -14.70 -16.14
CA ASP A 193 -13.71 -13.56 -16.98
C ASP A 193 -14.62 -12.34 -16.81
N GLN A 194 -15.93 -12.55 -16.63
CA GLN A 194 -16.85 -11.47 -16.28
C GLN A 194 -16.52 -10.87 -14.89
N VAL A 195 -16.12 -11.69 -13.91
CA VAL A 195 -15.64 -11.20 -12.60
C VAL A 195 -14.36 -10.38 -12.76
N ILE A 196 -13.43 -10.85 -13.59
CA ILE A 196 -12.19 -10.13 -13.90
C ILE A 196 -12.52 -8.79 -14.55
N ASP A 197 -13.46 -8.75 -15.49
CA ASP A 197 -13.90 -7.52 -16.14
C ASP A 197 -14.51 -6.53 -15.14
N LEU A 198 -15.35 -7.01 -14.22
CA LEU A 198 -15.91 -6.17 -13.15
C LEU A 198 -14.81 -5.59 -12.25
N LEU A 199 -13.89 -6.43 -11.76
CA LEU A 199 -12.80 -6.00 -10.89
C LEU A 199 -11.79 -5.08 -11.60
N SER A 200 -11.67 -5.21 -12.93
CA SER A 200 -10.87 -4.33 -13.79
C SER A 200 -11.60 -3.03 -14.17
N GLY A 201 -12.82 -2.80 -13.70
CA GLY A 201 -13.58 -1.58 -14.00
C GLY A 201 -14.30 -1.57 -15.35
N ARG A 202 -14.29 -2.68 -16.11
CA ARG A 202 -14.96 -2.84 -17.40
C ARG A 202 -16.44 -3.21 -17.25
N ASP A 203 -17.13 -2.54 -16.36
CA ASP A 203 -18.54 -2.78 -15.99
C ASP A 203 -19.53 -2.48 -17.11
N ARG A 204 -19.23 -1.55 -18.04
CA ARG A 204 -20.13 -1.18 -19.12
C ARG A 204 -20.55 -2.36 -20.01
N LYS A 205 -19.59 -3.25 -20.31
CA LYS A 205 -19.87 -4.45 -21.12
C LYS A 205 -20.81 -5.41 -20.37
N ILE A 206 -20.53 -5.62 -19.10
CA ILE A 206 -21.35 -6.51 -18.24
C ILE A 206 -22.78 -5.95 -18.10
N ILE A 207 -22.92 -4.65 -17.83
CA ILE A 207 -24.23 -3.99 -17.73
C ILE A 207 -25.00 -4.10 -19.04
N LYS A 208 -24.34 -3.95 -20.20
CA LYS A 208 -24.97 -4.11 -21.50
C LYS A 208 -25.49 -5.54 -21.71
N GLU A 209 -24.66 -6.55 -21.47
CA GLU A 209 -25.03 -7.97 -21.58
C GLU A 209 -26.18 -8.33 -20.64
N LEU A 210 -26.14 -7.85 -19.39
CA LEU A 210 -27.23 -8.06 -18.42
C LEU A 210 -28.53 -7.41 -18.87
N LYS A 211 -28.50 -6.21 -19.42
CA LYS A 211 -29.70 -5.51 -19.96
C LYS A 211 -30.29 -6.27 -21.14
N GLU A 212 -29.47 -6.79 -22.05
CA GLU A 212 -29.94 -7.61 -23.19
C GLU A 212 -30.58 -8.91 -22.71
N ASN A 213 -29.98 -9.57 -21.71
CA ASN A 213 -30.52 -10.78 -21.10
C ASN A 213 -31.83 -10.52 -20.36
N MET A 214 -31.93 -9.39 -19.62
CA MET A 214 -33.15 -8.96 -18.96
C MET A 214 -34.28 -8.73 -19.98
N GLY A 215 -33.98 -8.06 -21.10
CA GLY A 215 -34.94 -7.83 -22.19
C GLY A 215 -35.45 -9.14 -22.78
N ARG A 216 -34.58 -10.10 -23.03
CA ARG A 216 -34.96 -11.43 -23.54
C ARG A 216 -35.85 -12.21 -22.56
N ALA A 217 -35.50 -12.23 -21.28
CA ALA A 217 -36.29 -12.85 -20.24
C ALA A 217 -37.69 -12.19 -20.14
N SER A 218 -37.78 -10.88 -20.23
CA SER A 218 -39.04 -10.16 -20.24
C SER A 218 -39.91 -10.49 -21.46
N GLN A 219 -39.32 -10.57 -22.66
CA GLN A 219 -40.02 -10.96 -23.88
C GLN A 219 -40.56 -12.39 -23.82
N ASN A 220 -39.85 -13.30 -23.12
CA ASN A 220 -40.26 -14.67 -22.87
C ASN A 220 -41.26 -14.79 -21.71
N LEU A 221 -41.75 -13.67 -21.14
CA LEU A 221 -42.64 -13.65 -19.98
C LEU A 221 -42.04 -14.25 -18.68
N GLU A 222 -40.70 -14.39 -18.61
CA GLU A 222 -39.97 -14.89 -17.44
C GLU A 222 -39.68 -13.72 -16.47
N PHE A 223 -40.74 -13.17 -15.87
CA PHE A 223 -40.64 -11.95 -15.08
C PHE A 223 -39.79 -12.08 -13.82
N GLU A 224 -39.78 -13.24 -13.16
CA GLU A 224 -38.92 -13.49 -11.99
C GLU A 224 -37.43 -13.52 -12.39
N THR A 225 -37.11 -14.15 -13.52
CA THR A 225 -35.76 -14.15 -14.10
C THR A 225 -35.32 -12.73 -14.46
N ALA A 226 -36.20 -11.94 -15.09
CA ALA A 226 -35.94 -10.56 -15.46
C ALA A 226 -35.71 -9.68 -14.21
N ALA A 227 -36.50 -9.85 -13.13
CA ALA A 227 -36.34 -9.16 -11.87
C ALA A 227 -34.98 -9.50 -11.21
N GLY A 228 -34.59 -10.77 -11.19
CA GLY A 228 -33.28 -11.20 -10.68
C GLY A 228 -32.12 -10.59 -11.46
N ILE A 229 -32.24 -10.46 -12.80
CA ILE A 229 -31.22 -9.79 -13.63
C ILE A 229 -31.18 -8.27 -13.35
N ARG A 230 -32.33 -7.62 -13.17
CA ARG A 230 -32.42 -6.23 -12.78
C ARG A 230 -31.67 -5.97 -11.48
N ASP A 231 -31.90 -6.80 -10.47
CA ASP A 231 -31.23 -6.67 -9.17
C ASP A 231 -29.72 -6.86 -9.27
N LYS A 232 -29.25 -7.75 -10.19
CA LYS A 232 -27.82 -7.88 -10.53
C LYS A 232 -27.26 -6.60 -11.15
N ILE A 233 -28.00 -5.96 -12.07
CA ILE A 233 -27.59 -4.68 -12.66
C ILE A 233 -27.41 -3.61 -11.60
N PHE A 234 -28.37 -3.45 -10.68
CA PHE A 234 -28.26 -2.52 -9.56
C PHE A 234 -27.06 -2.82 -8.66
N ALA A 235 -26.80 -4.10 -8.41
CA ALA A 235 -25.65 -4.51 -7.63
C ALA A 235 -24.32 -4.15 -8.31
N VAL A 236 -24.18 -4.36 -9.62
CA VAL A 236 -22.99 -3.94 -10.39
C VAL A 236 -22.84 -2.43 -10.36
N GLN A 237 -23.91 -1.66 -10.58
CA GLN A 237 -23.89 -0.19 -10.54
C GLN A 237 -23.46 0.33 -9.17
N LYS A 238 -23.95 -0.25 -8.08
CA LYS A 238 -23.58 0.13 -6.70
C LYS A 238 -22.10 -0.05 -6.39
N VAL A 239 -21.45 -1.09 -6.95
CA VAL A 239 -19.99 -1.25 -6.86
C VAL A 239 -19.28 -0.14 -7.60
N THR A 240 -19.77 0.19 -8.78
CA THR A 240 -19.15 1.14 -9.70
C THR A 240 -19.34 2.60 -9.28
N GLU A 241 -20.49 2.97 -8.72
CA GLU A 241 -20.78 4.33 -8.26
C GLU A 241 -19.86 4.81 -7.14
N LYS A 242 -19.40 3.89 -6.29
CA LYS A 242 -18.41 4.21 -5.23
C LYS A 242 -17.02 4.55 -5.79
N GLN A 243 -16.79 4.35 -7.10
CA GLN A 243 -15.53 4.62 -7.78
C GLN A 243 -15.65 5.86 -8.68
N LYS A 244 -15.19 7.03 -8.19
CA LYS A 244 -15.17 8.26 -9.00
C LYS A 244 -14.21 8.12 -10.18
N ILE A 245 -14.72 8.28 -11.40
CA ILE A 245 -13.89 8.33 -12.64
C ILE A 245 -13.12 9.65 -12.64
N ILE A 246 -11.79 9.60 -12.67
CA ILE A 246 -10.94 10.79 -12.70
C ILE A 246 -10.26 10.97 -14.05
N THR A 247 -9.95 9.90 -14.77
CA THR A 247 -9.23 10.00 -16.04
C THR A 247 -9.72 8.99 -17.07
N GLY A 248 -9.66 9.37 -18.35
CA GLY A 248 -10.06 8.50 -19.47
C GLY A 248 -9.01 7.50 -19.96
N ASN A 249 -7.86 7.39 -19.31
CA ASN A 249 -6.80 6.45 -19.69
C ASN A 249 -6.91 5.15 -18.89
N PHE A 250 -6.82 4.02 -19.59
CA PHE A 250 -6.89 2.66 -19.03
C PHE A 250 -5.52 2.18 -18.48
N GLU A 251 -4.77 3.05 -17.83
CA GLU A 251 -3.46 2.70 -17.25
C GLU A 251 -3.52 2.64 -15.73
N ASP A 252 -2.68 1.76 -15.17
CA ASP A 252 -2.44 1.70 -13.73
C ASP A 252 -1.61 2.90 -13.30
N GLU A 253 -2.15 3.73 -12.43
CA GLU A 253 -1.57 4.99 -12.00
C GLU A 253 -1.67 5.14 -10.48
N ASP A 254 -0.59 5.58 -9.85
CA ASP A 254 -0.57 5.97 -8.45
C ASP A 254 -0.23 7.46 -8.34
N PHE A 255 -1.00 8.19 -7.54
CA PHE A 255 -0.78 9.62 -7.28
C PHE A 255 -0.38 9.81 -5.84
N ILE A 256 0.83 10.30 -5.62
CA ILE A 256 1.42 10.51 -4.29
C ILE A 256 1.63 12.01 -4.11
N ASN A 257 1.12 12.56 -3.02
CA ASN A 257 1.41 13.95 -2.65
C ASN A 257 1.61 14.07 -1.15
N ILE A 258 2.24 15.16 -0.73
CA ILE A 258 2.66 15.42 0.64
C ILE A 258 2.19 16.79 1.09
N SER A 259 1.79 16.88 2.35
CA SER A 259 1.63 18.13 3.09
C SER A 259 2.46 18.05 4.36
N SER A 260 3.18 19.12 4.65
CA SER A 260 4.03 19.22 5.84
C SER A 260 3.61 20.43 6.67
N ASP A 261 3.76 20.33 7.98
CA ASP A 261 3.71 21.44 8.91
C ASP A 261 5.08 21.66 9.56
N GLU A 262 5.12 22.30 10.73
CA GLU A 262 6.35 22.64 11.44
C GLU A 262 7.09 21.41 12.00
N SER A 263 6.44 20.26 12.18
CA SER A 263 7.05 19.08 12.79
C SER A 263 6.90 17.82 11.93
N ASP A 264 5.75 17.66 11.29
CA ASP A 264 5.36 16.38 10.69
C ASP A 264 4.91 16.54 9.24
N SER A 265 4.89 15.42 8.54
CA SER A 265 4.36 15.36 7.19
C SER A 265 3.29 14.28 7.07
N CYS A 266 2.29 14.53 6.24
CA CYS A 266 1.35 13.51 5.80
C CYS A 266 1.56 13.25 4.32
N ILE A 267 1.84 12.00 3.95
CA ILE A 267 1.81 11.55 2.58
C ILE A 267 0.47 10.90 2.32
N GLN A 268 -0.16 11.29 1.21
CA GLN A 268 -1.38 10.69 0.70
C GLN A 268 -1.09 10.01 -0.63
N ILE A 269 -1.58 8.79 -0.81
CA ILE A 269 -1.55 8.06 -2.08
C ILE A 269 -2.96 7.72 -2.54
N PHE A 270 -3.24 7.92 -3.83
CA PHE A 270 -4.45 7.45 -4.50
C PHE A 270 -4.07 6.42 -5.55
N PHE A 271 -4.75 5.27 -5.49
CA PHE A 271 -4.59 4.19 -6.46
C PHE A 271 -5.65 4.31 -7.55
N LEU A 272 -5.22 4.56 -8.77
CA LEU A 272 -6.09 4.59 -9.94
C LEU A 272 -5.83 3.36 -10.80
N ARG A 273 -6.90 2.65 -11.16
CA ARG A 273 -6.87 1.52 -12.08
C ARG A 273 -7.97 1.72 -13.11
N ASP A 274 -7.63 1.62 -14.38
CA ASP A 274 -8.55 1.90 -15.48
C ASP A 274 -9.30 3.24 -15.35
N GLY A 275 -8.60 4.29 -14.89
CA GLY A 275 -9.15 5.63 -14.69
C GLY A 275 -10.08 5.81 -13.47
N LYS A 276 -10.26 4.79 -12.64
CA LYS A 276 -11.09 4.83 -11.42
C LYS A 276 -10.21 4.82 -10.18
N ILE A 277 -10.57 5.60 -9.15
CA ILE A 277 -9.92 5.49 -7.84
C ILE A 277 -10.44 4.21 -7.18
N ILE A 278 -9.56 3.22 -7.02
CA ILE A 278 -9.86 1.99 -6.30
C ILE A 278 -9.54 2.08 -4.81
N GLY A 279 -8.73 3.07 -4.42
CA GLY A 279 -8.34 3.25 -3.03
C GLY A 279 -7.53 4.51 -2.78
N ARG A 280 -7.44 4.87 -1.50
CA ARG A 280 -6.61 5.96 -1.01
C ARG A 280 -6.04 5.63 0.35
N GLU A 281 -4.81 6.07 0.62
CA GLU A 281 -4.13 5.86 1.88
C GLU A 281 -3.37 7.09 2.30
N HIS A 282 -3.10 7.17 3.60
CA HIS A 282 -2.29 8.24 4.15
C HIS A 282 -1.31 7.68 5.19
N TYR A 283 -0.16 8.32 5.27
CA TYR A 283 0.91 7.98 6.19
C TYR A 283 1.38 9.24 6.88
N ILE A 284 1.41 9.22 8.20
CA ILE A 284 2.03 10.29 9.00
C ILE A 284 3.49 9.94 9.19
N ILE A 285 4.35 10.90 8.88
CA ILE A 285 5.80 10.82 9.06
C ILE A 285 6.16 11.92 10.04
N GLU A 286 6.59 11.51 11.22
CA GLU A 286 7.00 12.43 12.28
C GLU A 286 8.43 12.92 12.06
N ASP A 287 8.78 14.04 12.70
CA ASP A 287 10.12 14.63 12.69
C ASP A 287 10.68 14.88 11.28
N THR A 288 9.87 15.49 10.42
CA THR A 288 10.27 15.84 9.04
C THR A 288 10.73 17.29 8.89
N VAL A 289 11.04 17.95 10.01
CA VAL A 289 11.53 19.33 10.04
C VAL A 289 12.73 19.49 9.08
N ASP A 290 12.71 20.54 8.29
CA ASP A 290 13.79 20.91 7.35
C ASP A 290 14.12 19.87 6.26
N LEU A 291 13.34 18.80 6.13
CA LEU A 291 13.55 17.81 5.07
C LEU A 291 12.88 18.26 3.77
N PRO A 292 13.60 18.25 2.64
CA PRO A 292 13.01 18.54 1.33
C PRO A 292 11.88 17.55 1.01
N LYS A 293 10.76 18.04 0.48
CA LYS A 293 9.61 17.19 0.09
C LYS A 293 10.00 16.06 -0.87
N GLY A 294 10.94 16.34 -1.78
CA GLY A 294 11.44 15.32 -2.72
C GLY A 294 12.16 14.17 -2.04
N ASN A 295 12.88 14.44 -0.96
CA ASN A 295 13.56 13.42 -0.16
C ASN A 295 12.56 12.57 0.61
N ILE A 296 11.56 13.19 1.26
CA ILE A 296 10.52 12.47 2.00
C ILE A 296 9.74 11.54 1.07
N ILE A 297 9.38 12.01 -0.13
CA ILE A 297 8.67 11.21 -1.14
C ILE A 297 9.55 10.08 -1.66
N ALA A 298 10.83 10.32 -1.92
CA ALA A 298 11.75 9.28 -2.38
C ALA A 298 11.88 8.15 -1.34
N ASN A 299 12.01 8.50 -0.06
CA ASN A 299 12.06 7.52 1.03
C ASN A 299 10.72 6.76 1.17
N PHE A 300 9.59 7.47 1.07
CA PHE A 300 8.28 6.83 1.06
C PHE A 300 8.14 5.82 -0.08
N ILE A 301 8.55 6.18 -1.30
CA ILE A 301 8.52 5.28 -2.46
C ILE A 301 9.35 4.01 -2.19
N LYS A 302 10.54 4.14 -1.60
CA LYS A 302 11.41 3.00 -1.25
C LYS A 302 10.73 2.07 -0.25
N GLU A 303 10.21 2.59 0.83
CA GLU A 303 9.56 1.78 1.86
C GLU A 303 8.25 1.17 1.37
N PHE A 304 7.36 1.99 0.80
CA PHE A 304 6.05 1.56 0.35
C PHE A 304 6.16 0.48 -0.73
N TYR A 305 6.85 0.76 -1.81
CA TYR A 305 7.02 -0.22 -2.89
C TYR A 305 8.04 -1.31 -2.57
N GLY A 306 8.90 -1.11 -1.58
CA GLY A 306 9.75 -2.15 -1.00
C GLY A 306 8.95 -3.31 -0.41
N GLY A 307 7.83 -3.00 0.26
CA GLY A 307 6.90 -3.97 0.87
C GLY A 307 5.75 -4.40 -0.03
N THR A 308 5.46 -3.67 -1.12
CA THR A 308 4.29 -3.89 -1.96
C THR A 308 4.63 -4.76 -3.17
N ALA A 309 3.73 -5.69 -3.49
CA ALA A 309 3.89 -6.59 -4.62
C ALA A 309 3.32 -6.01 -5.94
N HIS A 310 2.41 -5.03 -5.87
CA HIS A 310 1.87 -4.35 -7.05
C HIS A 310 2.50 -2.96 -7.20
N ILE A 311 3.04 -2.68 -8.37
CA ILE A 311 3.64 -1.38 -8.72
C ILE A 311 2.89 -0.84 -9.94
N ALA A 312 2.36 0.38 -9.87
CA ALA A 312 1.73 1.03 -10.99
C ALA A 312 2.74 1.30 -12.14
N ARG A 313 2.24 1.42 -13.38
CA ARG A 313 3.08 1.78 -14.52
C ARG A 313 3.54 3.22 -14.46
N ASN A 314 2.65 4.11 -14.00
CA ASN A 314 2.95 5.52 -13.84
C ASN A 314 2.70 5.94 -12.39
N ILE A 315 3.68 6.60 -11.79
CA ILE A 315 3.62 7.18 -10.45
C ILE A 315 3.75 8.69 -10.59
N TYR A 316 2.74 9.41 -10.13
CA TYR A 316 2.72 10.88 -10.20
C TYR A 316 3.03 11.48 -8.84
N VAL A 317 4.01 12.38 -8.82
CA VAL A 317 4.51 13.04 -7.59
C VAL A 317 4.68 14.54 -7.81
N PRO A 318 4.65 15.38 -6.76
CA PRO A 318 4.93 16.82 -6.88
C PRO A 318 6.43 17.13 -7.02
N ALA A 319 7.28 16.31 -6.39
CA ALA A 319 8.74 16.36 -6.43
C ALA A 319 9.29 15.01 -6.00
N VAL A 320 10.49 14.66 -6.43
CA VAL A 320 11.19 13.44 -5.98
C VAL A 320 12.68 13.58 -6.26
N GLU A 321 13.50 13.06 -5.34
CA GLU A 321 14.96 12.92 -5.54
C GLU A 321 15.28 11.56 -6.18
N ASP A 322 16.41 11.48 -6.87
CA ASP A 322 16.93 10.25 -7.49
C ASP A 322 15.92 9.54 -8.43
N THR A 323 15.12 10.31 -9.18
CA THR A 323 14.04 9.78 -10.05
C THR A 323 14.51 8.60 -10.92
N GLY A 324 15.64 8.73 -11.63
CA GLY A 324 16.15 7.70 -12.54
C GLY A 324 16.46 6.38 -11.81
N LEU A 325 17.10 6.46 -10.66
CA LEU A 325 17.45 5.28 -9.86
C LEU A 325 16.19 4.58 -9.29
N LEU A 326 15.21 5.37 -8.86
CA LEU A 326 13.94 4.83 -8.38
C LEU A 326 13.13 4.17 -9.51
N GLU A 327 13.08 4.77 -10.71
CA GLU A 327 12.43 4.18 -11.88
C GLU A 327 13.08 2.86 -12.28
N GLU A 328 14.40 2.81 -12.29
CA GLU A 328 15.16 1.62 -12.63
C GLU A 328 14.91 0.49 -11.61
N TRP A 329 15.03 0.78 -10.32
CA TRP A 329 14.73 -0.16 -9.25
C TRP A 329 13.28 -0.70 -9.29
N LEU A 330 12.30 0.18 -9.46
CA LEU A 330 10.90 -0.20 -9.55
C LEU A 330 10.61 -1.03 -10.81
N SER A 331 11.26 -0.70 -11.93
CA SER A 331 11.13 -1.44 -13.20
C SER A 331 11.73 -2.85 -13.09
N MET A 332 12.87 -3.00 -12.42
CA MET A 332 13.46 -4.31 -12.12
C MET A 332 12.51 -5.13 -11.23
N LYS A 333 11.98 -4.53 -10.16
CA LYS A 333 11.07 -5.22 -9.24
C LYS A 333 9.75 -5.64 -9.90
N LYS A 334 9.22 -4.81 -10.79
CA LYS A 334 7.98 -5.08 -11.55
C LYS A 334 8.20 -6.03 -12.74
N ASN A 335 9.44 -6.22 -13.21
CA ASN A 335 9.80 -6.82 -14.50
C ASN A 335 9.15 -6.14 -15.72
N SER A 336 8.91 -4.82 -15.62
CA SER A 336 8.40 -3.99 -16.71
C SER A 336 8.59 -2.51 -16.38
N ARG A 337 8.59 -1.66 -17.40
CA ARG A 337 8.88 -0.24 -17.26
C ARG A 337 7.92 0.46 -16.30
N VAL A 338 8.48 1.20 -15.34
CA VAL A 338 7.81 2.10 -14.41
C VAL A 338 8.31 3.51 -14.66
N ASN A 339 7.40 4.49 -14.67
CA ASN A 339 7.77 5.89 -14.85
C ASN A 339 7.29 6.70 -13.62
N ILE A 340 8.15 7.56 -13.11
CA ILE A 340 7.82 8.56 -12.08
C ILE A 340 7.72 9.92 -12.76
N LYS A 341 6.55 10.57 -12.68
CA LYS A 341 6.25 11.79 -13.44
C LYS A 341 5.84 12.93 -12.52
N ILE A 342 6.30 14.13 -12.86
CA ILE A 342 5.91 15.38 -12.18
C ILE A 342 5.01 16.15 -13.15
N PRO A 343 3.65 16.08 -13.01
CA PRO A 343 2.74 16.72 -13.91
C PRO A 343 2.69 18.23 -13.66
N LEU A 344 2.88 19.05 -14.70
CA LEU A 344 2.86 20.51 -14.63
C LEU A 344 1.47 21.10 -14.87
N LYS A 345 0.65 20.48 -15.74
CA LYS A 345 -0.68 20.97 -16.18
C LYS A 345 -1.63 19.81 -16.50
N GLY A 346 -2.91 20.13 -16.72
CA GLY A 346 -3.95 19.19 -17.16
C GLY A 346 -4.52 18.33 -16.03
N GLY A 347 -5.31 17.30 -16.39
CA GLY A 347 -6.06 16.45 -15.47
C GLY A 347 -5.19 15.74 -14.44
N LYS A 348 -3.97 15.29 -14.81
CA LYS A 348 -3.03 14.64 -13.90
C LYS A 348 -2.57 15.60 -12.80
N LYS A 349 -2.31 16.87 -13.13
CA LYS A 349 -1.99 17.90 -12.14
C LYS A 349 -3.17 18.19 -11.21
N ALA A 350 -4.37 18.26 -11.76
CA ALA A 350 -5.59 18.48 -10.98
C ALA A 350 -5.81 17.32 -9.96
N THR A 351 -5.63 16.08 -10.41
CA THR A 351 -5.69 14.90 -9.53
C THR A 351 -4.61 14.96 -8.45
N LEU A 352 -3.36 15.28 -8.81
CA LEU A 352 -2.27 15.40 -7.85
C LEU A 352 -2.54 16.51 -6.80
N ASN A 353 -3.13 17.63 -7.23
CA ASN A 353 -3.54 18.70 -6.31
C ASN A 353 -4.67 18.26 -5.37
N LEU A 354 -5.62 17.43 -5.86
CA LEU A 354 -6.66 16.84 -5.02
C LEU A 354 -6.06 15.95 -3.93
N VAL A 355 -5.06 15.13 -4.29
CA VAL A 355 -4.32 14.30 -3.33
C VAL A 355 -3.65 15.18 -2.27
N GLY A 356 -3.03 16.30 -2.65
CA GLY A 356 -2.41 17.26 -1.73
C GLY A 356 -3.40 17.93 -0.78
N LYS A 357 -4.60 18.30 -1.28
CA LYS A 357 -5.67 18.83 -0.40
C LYS A 357 -6.10 17.80 0.64
N ASN A 358 -6.26 16.53 0.25
CA ASN A 358 -6.59 15.44 1.16
C ASN A 358 -5.47 15.22 2.19
N SER A 359 -4.22 15.20 1.76
CA SER A 359 -3.04 15.10 2.64
C SER A 359 -3.05 16.19 3.72
N LYS A 360 -3.31 17.45 3.34
CA LYS A 360 -3.42 18.58 4.28
C LYS A 360 -4.53 18.38 5.30
N THR A 361 -5.71 17.97 4.85
CA THR A 361 -6.85 17.71 5.74
C THR A 361 -6.54 16.58 6.74
N MET A 362 -5.87 15.51 6.29
CA MET A 362 -5.50 14.40 7.16
C MET A 362 -4.47 14.82 8.21
N LEU A 363 -3.47 15.61 7.84
CA LEU A 363 -2.48 16.15 8.78
C LEU A 363 -3.16 17.02 9.85
N MET A 364 -4.07 17.90 9.46
CA MET A 364 -4.83 18.74 10.39
C MET A 364 -5.69 17.89 11.34
N ASN A 365 -6.35 16.85 10.84
CA ASN A 365 -7.17 15.96 11.67
C ASN A 365 -6.33 15.15 12.66
N PHE A 366 -5.16 14.66 12.21
CA PHE A 366 -4.19 13.98 13.07
C PHE A 366 -3.76 14.89 14.23
N LYS A 367 -3.37 16.13 13.94
CA LYS A 367 -2.97 17.10 14.97
C LYS A 367 -4.09 17.42 15.97
N LYS A 368 -5.31 17.64 15.47
CA LYS A 368 -6.46 17.88 16.34
C LYS A 368 -6.69 16.71 17.29
N LYS A 369 -6.67 15.48 16.76
CA LYS A 369 -6.82 14.27 17.57
C LYS A 369 -5.70 14.15 18.60
N PHE A 370 -4.45 14.36 18.20
CA PHE A 370 -3.30 14.31 19.10
C PHE A 370 -3.40 15.32 20.26
N ILE A 371 -3.86 16.55 19.98
CA ILE A 371 -4.09 17.57 21.01
C ILE A 371 -5.22 17.15 21.96
N GLN A 372 -6.34 16.61 21.41
CA GLN A 372 -7.46 16.13 22.22
C GLN A 372 -7.04 14.95 23.09
N ASP A 373 -6.33 13.97 22.55
CA ASP A 373 -5.86 12.80 23.28
C ASP A 373 -4.92 13.24 24.43
N ASN A 374 -3.99 14.17 24.18
CA ASN A 374 -3.10 14.69 25.21
C ASN A 374 -3.85 15.47 26.30
N GLN A 375 -4.89 16.24 25.95
CA GLN A 375 -5.73 16.94 26.93
C GLN A 375 -6.51 15.93 27.79
N MET A 376 -7.08 14.89 27.16
CA MET A 376 -7.78 13.82 27.90
C MET A 376 -6.82 13.06 28.84
N HIS A 377 -5.62 12.72 28.37
CA HIS A 377 -4.60 12.06 29.23
C HIS A 377 -4.20 12.93 30.42
N LYS A 378 -3.95 14.22 30.16
CA LYS A 378 -3.63 15.16 31.25
C LYS A 378 -4.74 15.25 32.29
N LYS A 379 -6.00 15.42 31.83
CA LYS A 379 -7.16 15.45 32.69
C LYS A 379 -7.35 14.16 33.49
N ALA A 380 -7.17 13.00 32.85
CA ALA A 380 -7.25 11.70 33.52
C ALA A 380 -6.17 11.55 34.60
N LEU A 381 -4.95 12.03 34.37
CA LEU A 381 -3.89 12.01 35.35
C LEU A 381 -4.18 12.97 36.52
N GLU A 382 -4.73 14.15 36.26
CA GLU A 382 -5.19 15.12 37.26
C GLU A 382 -6.31 14.51 38.14
N GLU A 383 -7.31 13.86 37.53
CA GLU A 383 -8.39 13.14 38.24
C GLU A 383 -7.87 11.99 39.10
N ILE A 384 -6.89 11.21 38.62
CA ILE A 384 -6.25 10.13 39.40
C ILE A 384 -5.47 10.71 40.60
N THR A 385 -4.73 11.81 40.39
CA THR A 385 -3.97 12.49 41.43
C THR A 385 -4.88 12.97 42.56
N GLU A 386 -6.01 13.59 42.19
CA GLU A 386 -7.02 14.06 43.15
C GLU A 386 -7.71 12.89 43.88
N PHE A 387 -8.15 11.86 43.12
CA PHE A 387 -8.84 10.69 43.70
C PHE A 387 -7.99 9.90 44.68
N LEU A 388 -6.68 9.79 44.40
CA LEU A 388 -5.74 9.06 45.25
C LEU A 388 -5.02 9.92 46.32
N ASN A 389 -5.34 11.24 46.38
CA ASN A 389 -4.66 12.21 47.22
C ASN A 389 -3.14 12.17 47.09
N LEU A 390 -2.62 12.15 45.83
CA LEU A 390 -1.19 12.17 45.58
C LEU A 390 -0.67 13.61 45.61
N ASP A 391 0.54 13.81 46.13
CA ASP A 391 1.18 15.13 46.19
C ASP A 391 1.57 15.65 44.81
N ASP A 392 1.90 14.76 43.85
CA ASP A 392 2.30 15.08 42.49
C ASP A 392 1.59 14.19 41.45
N ILE A 393 1.54 14.66 40.20
CA ILE A 393 1.01 13.89 39.05
C ILE A 393 1.90 12.65 38.81
N PRO A 394 1.32 11.44 38.77
CA PRO A 394 2.10 10.21 38.60
C PRO A 394 2.78 10.16 37.23
N HIS A 395 4.10 9.97 37.21
CA HIS A 395 4.88 9.77 35.99
C HIS A 395 4.89 8.33 35.48
N ARG A 396 4.48 7.37 36.32
CA ARG A 396 4.44 5.94 36.02
C ARG A 396 3.27 5.28 36.71
N ILE A 397 2.48 4.52 35.95
CA ILE A 397 1.39 3.69 36.43
C ILE A 397 1.69 2.27 36.00
N GLU A 398 1.66 1.30 36.96
CA GLU A 398 1.86 -0.10 36.69
C GLU A 398 0.61 -0.89 37.07
N ALA A 399 0.19 -1.80 36.19
CA ALA A 399 -0.88 -2.74 36.46
C ALA A 399 -0.31 -4.16 36.44
N TYR A 400 -0.65 -4.94 37.46
CA TYR A 400 -0.27 -6.34 37.56
C TYR A 400 -1.52 -7.21 37.46
N ASP A 401 -1.54 -8.08 36.47
CA ASP A 401 -2.58 -9.12 36.35
C ASP A 401 -2.11 -10.37 37.03
N ILE A 402 -2.88 -10.83 38.02
CA ILE A 402 -2.60 -12.07 38.77
C ILE A 402 -3.53 -13.12 38.16
N SER A 403 -3.10 -13.78 37.10
CA SER A 403 -3.81 -14.91 36.47
C SER A 403 -3.14 -16.22 36.84
#